data_ef480ade7213d659ff627b6f2cc0c9ab
#
_entry.id   ef480ade7213d659ff627b6f2cc0c9ab
#
_cell.length_a   1.000
_cell.length_b   1.000
_cell.length_c   1.000
_cell.angle_alpha   90.00
_cell.angle_beta   90.00
_cell.angle_gamma   90.00
#
_symmetry.space_group_name_H-M   'P 1'
#
loop_
_entity.id
_entity.type
_entity.pdbx_description
1 polymer ?
#
loop_
_entity_poly.entity_id
_entity_poly.type
_entity_poly.pdbx_seq_one_letter_code
_entity_poly.pdbx_strand_id
1 'polypeptide(L)'
;MLKKKLPKKAVVIGMMATMITGCSQEVQTTNVDGLNSLGKIEVVSPEEESGTRNVFAEKTGILDETTGKDKATDQSIVADSNETAYEKTAEDKNAIAYVSSGVELDDNKVKTVTIYGNDLTRSFYLAYKGELNDVEDDFVRYISTQGQEVVSEKYTAVAKPGSFLSDKAGGEIKIGGSTSATPLVKELADKYMEINPNAKITVTETDSGNGLTGAMEGTYDIGMSSRELKSYENELLTKVEIAKDEVHVIVNKENPIERISIEQLGEIYTGKLTEWAQLNGKAEDK
;
A
#
# COMPACT_ATOMS: atom_id res chain seq x y z
N MET A 1 -89.56 21.97 0.07
CA MET A 1 -88.44 22.70 -0.56
C MET A 1 -87.23 22.73 0.39
N LEU A 2 -86.27 21.92 0.09
CA LEU A 2 -85.06 21.76 0.95
C LEU A 2 -84.07 22.88 0.69
N LYS A 3 -83.67 23.63 1.72
CA LYS A 3 -82.53 24.57 1.65
C LYS A 3 -81.22 23.81 2.03
N LYS A 4 -80.35 23.59 1.03
CA LYS A 4 -79.02 23.09 1.21
C LYS A 4 -78.13 24.20 1.82
N LYS A 5 -77.52 23.91 2.99
CA LYS A 5 -76.49 24.76 3.59
C LYS A 5 -75.13 24.35 2.98
N LEU A 6 -74.36 25.30 2.44
CA LEU A 6 -72.96 25.16 2.07
C LEU A 6 -72.02 25.20 3.32
N PRO A 7 -70.99 24.43 3.37
CA PRO A 7 -70.01 24.55 4.43
C PRO A 7 -69.00 25.66 4.15
N LYS A 8 -68.64 26.37 5.21
CA LYS A 8 -67.64 27.44 5.22
C LYS A 8 -66.24 26.82 5.02
N LYS A 9 -65.50 27.24 3.99
CA LYS A 9 -64.10 26.94 3.82
C LYS A 9 -63.26 27.72 4.83
N ALA A 10 -62.58 27.00 5.73
CA ALA A 10 -61.56 27.59 6.58
C ALA A 10 -60.27 27.74 5.73
N VAL A 11 -59.80 28.98 5.62
CA VAL A 11 -58.49 29.30 5.04
C VAL A 11 -57.46 29.05 6.12
N VAL A 12 -56.65 27.98 5.94
CA VAL A 12 -55.46 27.74 6.75
C VAL A 12 -54.31 28.49 6.07
N ILE A 13 -53.86 29.56 6.71
CA ILE A 13 -52.66 30.27 6.33
C ILE A 13 -51.48 29.38 6.78
N GLY A 14 -50.88 28.65 5.83
CA GLY A 14 -49.68 27.90 6.07
C GLY A 14 -48.53 28.87 6.23
N MET A 15 -48.01 28.98 7.44
CA MET A 15 -46.73 29.59 7.72
C MET A 15 -45.64 28.69 7.16
N MET A 16 -45.06 29.11 6.04
CA MET A 16 -43.89 28.45 5.43
C MET A 16 -42.68 28.77 6.32
N ALA A 17 -42.38 27.89 7.26
CA ALA A 17 -41.11 27.89 7.97
C ALA A 17 -40.02 27.45 6.98
N THR A 18 -39.23 28.39 6.49
CA THR A 18 -37.97 28.11 5.79
C THR A 18 -37.05 27.42 6.77
N MET A 19 -37.01 26.09 6.72
CA MET A 19 -35.91 25.34 7.34
C MET A 19 -34.66 25.67 6.54
N ILE A 20 -33.79 26.47 7.16
CA ILE A 20 -32.38 26.58 6.78
C ILE A 20 -31.77 25.24 7.18
N THR A 21 -31.68 24.31 6.22
CA THR A 21 -30.84 23.13 6.33
C THR A 21 -29.40 23.63 6.30
N GLY A 22 -28.87 23.97 7.47
CA GLY A 22 -27.44 24.01 7.66
C GLY A 22 -26.93 22.61 7.38
N CYS A 23 -26.06 22.45 6.37
CA CYS A 23 -25.19 21.28 6.26
C CYS A 23 -24.33 21.24 7.52
N SER A 24 -24.82 20.64 8.59
CA SER A 24 -23.95 20.08 9.60
C SER A 24 -23.27 18.87 8.92
N GLN A 25 -21.98 18.99 8.60
CA GLN A 25 -21.17 17.82 8.30
C GLN A 25 -21.32 16.91 9.51
N GLU A 26 -22.00 15.77 9.33
CA GLU A 26 -22.00 14.71 10.33
C GLU A 26 -20.55 14.22 10.45
N VAL A 27 -19.94 14.52 11.58
CA VAL A 27 -18.67 13.89 11.99
C VAL A 27 -19.02 12.42 12.20
N GLN A 28 -18.57 11.57 11.28
CA GLN A 28 -18.72 10.14 11.46
C GLN A 28 -17.80 9.72 12.62
N THR A 29 -18.33 9.00 13.58
CA THR A 29 -17.56 8.43 14.67
C THR A 29 -17.41 6.93 14.47
N THR A 30 -16.21 6.39 14.69
CA THR A 30 -16.01 4.96 14.75
C THR A 30 -16.80 4.44 15.95
N ASN A 31 -17.82 3.66 15.72
CA ASN A 31 -18.59 2.98 16.76
C ASN A 31 -18.88 1.57 16.27
N VAL A 32 -17.98 0.65 16.63
CA VAL A 32 -18.01 -0.73 16.17
C VAL A 32 -18.33 -1.63 17.34
N ASP A 33 -19.46 -2.34 17.23
CA ASP A 33 -19.85 -3.34 18.22
C ASP A 33 -18.78 -4.43 18.31
N GLY A 34 -18.38 -4.75 19.53
CA GLY A 34 -17.39 -5.81 19.77
C GLY A 34 -15.96 -5.33 20.04
N LEU A 35 -15.56 -4.09 19.67
CA LEU A 35 -14.21 -3.57 20.00
C LEU A 35 -13.94 -3.58 21.52
N ASN A 36 -14.95 -3.32 22.33
CA ASN A 36 -14.83 -3.37 23.80
C ASN A 36 -14.57 -4.78 24.35
N SER A 37 -14.79 -5.83 23.56
CA SER A 37 -14.51 -7.22 23.95
C SER A 37 -13.08 -7.66 23.56
N LEU A 38 -12.40 -6.88 22.76
CA LEU A 38 -10.99 -7.04 22.45
C LEU A 38 -10.14 -6.37 23.55
N GLY A 39 -8.91 -6.83 23.69
CA GLY A 39 -7.98 -6.28 24.68
C GLY A 39 -7.03 -5.25 24.07
N LYS A 40 -5.79 -5.36 24.53
CA LYS A 40 -4.67 -4.57 24.01
C LYS A 40 -4.46 -4.85 22.53
N ILE A 41 -4.14 -3.81 21.78
CA ILE A 41 -3.76 -3.94 20.37
C ILE A 41 -2.36 -4.56 20.30
N GLU A 42 -2.23 -5.68 19.61
CA GLU A 42 -0.94 -6.29 19.29
C GLU A 42 -0.48 -5.76 17.93
N VAL A 43 0.46 -4.83 17.97
CA VAL A 43 1.00 -4.17 16.78
C VAL A 43 2.07 -5.04 16.14
N VAL A 44 1.88 -5.42 14.89
CA VAL A 44 2.86 -6.16 14.10
C VAL A 44 3.43 -5.22 13.03
N SER A 45 4.75 -5.07 12.98
CA SER A 45 5.44 -4.16 12.08
C SER A 45 6.57 -4.92 11.35
N PRO A 46 6.76 -4.71 10.05
CA PRO A 46 7.96 -5.18 9.37
C PRO A 46 9.22 -4.54 9.96
N GLU A 47 10.39 -5.12 9.63
CA GLU A 47 11.71 -4.58 10.03
C GLU A 47 11.90 -3.12 9.61
N GLU A 48 12.77 -2.37 10.32
CA GLU A 48 13.01 -0.94 10.11
C GLU A 48 13.40 -0.58 8.67
N GLU A 49 14.15 -1.44 8.00
CA GLU A 49 14.62 -1.20 6.62
C GLU A 49 13.63 -1.68 5.54
N SER A 50 12.50 -2.24 5.95
CA SER A 50 11.45 -2.69 5.03
C SER A 50 10.86 -1.52 4.23
N GLY A 51 10.83 -1.65 2.91
CA GLY A 51 10.16 -0.67 2.06
C GLY A 51 8.66 -0.53 2.35
N THR A 52 7.99 -1.60 2.82
CA THR A 52 6.58 -1.54 3.27
C THR A 52 6.44 -0.67 4.51
N ARG A 53 7.36 -0.81 5.49
CA ARG A 53 7.38 0.03 6.69
C ARG A 53 7.66 1.49 6.38
N ASN A 54 8.61 1.77 5.49
CA ASN A 54 8.93 3.15 5.10
C ASN A 54 7.72 3.88 4.51
N VAL A 55 6.99 3.25 3.58
CA VAL A 55 5.78 3.85 2.99
C VAL A 55 4.69 4.03 4.04
N PHE A 56 4.45 3.02 4.89
CA PHE A 56 3.50 3.13 5.97
C PHE A 56 3.84 4.30 6.90
N ALA A 57 5.10 4.43 7.31
CA ALA A 57 5.56 5.50 8.20
C ALA A 57 5.42 6.89 7.57
N GLU A 58 5.74 7.02 6.28
CA GLU A 58 5.56 8.27 5.53
C GLU A 58 4.08 8.66 5.44
N LYS A 59 3.23 7.73 5.00
CA LYS A 59 1.81 7.99 4.76
C LYS A 59 0.99 8.21 6.03
N THR A 60 1.36 7.56 7.14
CA THR A 60 0.74 7.76 8.45
C THR A 60 1.32 8.96 9.22
N GLY A 61 2.35 9.61 8.68
CA GLY A 61 3.00 10.77 9.33
C GLY A 61 3.82 10.42 10.58
N ILE A 62 4.17 9.13 10.78
CA ILE A 62 5.03 8.72 11.90
C ILE A 62 6.52 8.74 11.54
N LEU A 63 6.89 8.99 10.27
CA LEU A 63 8.26 9.16 9.85
C LEU A 63 8.85 10.46 10.42
N ASP A 64 10.02 10.39 11.02
CA ASP A 64 10.81 11.55 11.37
C ASP A 64 11.69 11.95 10.16
N GLU A 65 11.31 13.00 9.47
CA GLU A 65 11.99 13.48 8.27
C GLU A 65 13.45 13.90 8.51
N THR A 66 13.78 14.26 9.76
CA THR A 66 15.14 14.70 10.12
C THR A 66 16.09 13.53 10.27
N THR A 67 15.62 12.45 10.90
CA THR A 67 16.44 11.27 11.19
C THR A 67 16.25 10.16 10.16
N GLY A 68 15.16 10.20 9.38
CA GLY A 68 14.74 9.14 8.47
C GLY A 68 14.22 7.88 9.18
N LYS A 69 14.04 7.94 10.50
CA LYS A 69 13.47 6.84 11.29
C LYS A 69 12.00 7.09 11.59
N ASP A 70 11.23 6.03 11.70
CA ASP A 70 9.86 6.14 12.17
C ASP A 70 9.80 6.20 13.71
N LYS A 71 8.63 6.64 14.19
CA LYS A 71 8.30 6.74 15.62
C LYS A 71 7.45 5.56 16.09
N ALA A 72 7.60 4.40 15.41
CA ALA A 72 6.86 3.21 15.81
C ALA A 72 7.22 2.79 17.24
N THR A 73 6.22 2.24 17.93
CA THR A 73 6.38 1.81 19.32
C THR A 73 7.38 0.65 19.43
N ASP A 74 8.27 0.71 20.44
CA ASP A 74 9.17 -0.38 20.78
C ASP A 74 8.45 -1.67 21.24
N GLN A 75 7.12 -1.61 21.45
CA GLN A 75 6.30 -2.75 21.83
C GLN A 75 5.76 -3.52 20.63
N SER A 76 6.06 -3.08 19.39
CA SER A 76 5.65 -3.80 18.19
C SER A 76 6.37 -5.15 18.07
N ILE A 77 5.61 -6.15 17.62
CA ILE A 77 6.18 -7.44 17.21
C ILE A 77 6.81 -7.22 15.84
N VAL A 78 8.12 -7.37 15.76
CA VAL A 78 8.84 -7.26 14.48
C VAL A 78 8.63 -8.53 13.67
N ALA A 79 8.25 -8.38 12.41
CA ALA A 79 8.11 -9.44 11.42
C ALA A 79 9.22 -9.30 10.37
N ASP A 80 9.95 -10.39 10.12
CA ASP A 80 11.05 -10.45 9.17
C ASP A 80 10.59 -10.48 7.70
N SER A 81 9.31 -10.74 7.47
CA SER A 81 8.70 -10.74 6.14
C SER A 81 7.22 -10.30 6.20
N ASN A 82 6.63 -10.00 5.04
CA ASN A 82 5.19 -9.75 4.94
C ASN A 82 4.37 -11.00 5.28
N GLU A 83 4.87 -12.19 4.92
CA GLU A 83 4.25 -13.47 5.23
C GLU A 83 4.23 -13.71 6.75
N THR A 84 5.33 -13.43 7.45
CA THR A 84 5.40 -13.52 8.92
C THR A 84 4.43 -12.52 9.58
N ALA A 85 4.29 -11.31 9.04
CA ALA A 85 3.31 -10.33 9.52
C ALA A 85 1.88 -10.84 9.35
N TYR A 86 1.57 -11.44 8.20
CA TYR A 86 0.28 -12.08 7.94
C TYR A 86 0.01 -13.22 8.92
N GLU A 87 0.97 -14.15 9.11
CA GLU A 87 0.80 -15.31 10.01
C GLU A 87 0.51 -14.88 11.45
N LYS A 88 1.29 -13.91 11.97
CA LYS A 88 1.07 -13.37 13.34
C LYS A 88 -0.32 -12.75 13.48
N THR A 89 -0.80 -12.04 12.45
CA THR A 89 -2.14 -11.45 12.46
C THR A 89 -3.24 -12.52 12.39
N ALA A 90 -3.01 -13.59 11.65
CA ALA A 90 -3.95 -14.70 11.54
C ALA A 90 -4.11 -15.48 12.87
N GLU A 91 -3.09 -15.47 13.73
CA GLU A 91 -3.07 -16.21 14.99
C GLU A 91 -3.68 -15.43 16.17
N ASP A 92 -3.71 -14.08 16.11
CA ASP A 92 -4.20 -13.24 17.21
C ASP A 92 -5.30 -12.27 16.77
N LYS A 93 -6.49 -12.41 17.35
CA LYS A 93 -7.63 -11.51 17.07
C LYS A 93 -7.40 -10.04 17.47
N ASN A 94 -6.42 -9.78 18.33
CA ASN A 94 -6.05 -8.45 18.75
C ASN A 94 -4.93 -7.84 17.87
N ALA A 95 -4.37 -8.62 16.95
CA ALA A 95 -3.29 -8.15 16.09
C ALA A 95 -3.78 -7.24 14.97
N ILE A 96 -2.94 -6.27 14.64
CA ILE A 96 -3.01 -5.42 13.45
C ILE A 96 -1.64 -5.41 12.79
N ALA A 97 -1.62 -5.62 11.48
CA ALA A 97 -0.42 -5.53 10.68
C ALA A 97 -0.69 -4.75 9.38
N TYR A 98 0.37 -4.49 8.65
CA TYR A 98 0.29 -4.03 7.28
C TYR A 98 1.26 -4.83 6.40
N VAL A 99 0.82 -5.15 5.20
CA VAL A 99 1.54 -6.01 4.24
C VAL A 99 1.41 -5.46 2.82
N SER A 100 2.33 -5.84 1.94
CA SER A 100 2.24 -5.56 0.50
C SER A 100 1.07 -6.30 -0.15
N SER A 101 0.46 -5.75 -1.18
CA SER A 101 -0.59 -6.40 -1.99
C SER A 101 -0.12 -7.69 -2.66
N GLY A 102 1.21 -7.87 -2.79
CA GLY A 102 1.80 -9.11 -3.31
C GLY A 102 1.64 -10.34 -2.41
N VAL A 103 1.23 -10.15 -1.16
CA VAL A 103 0.99 -11.26 -0.22
C VAL A 103 -0.37 -11.90 -0.49
N GLU A 104 -0.38 -13.21 -0.61
CA GLU A 104 -1.63 -13.97 -0.73
C GLU A 104 -2.31 -14.09 0.64
N LEU A 105 -3.50 -13.49 0.77
CA LEU A 105 -4.27 -13.47 2.00
C LEU A 105 -5.37 -14.54 1.97
N ASP A 106 -5.47 -15.32 3.04
CA ASP A 106 -6.62 -16.24 3.26
C ASP A 106 -7.74 -15.49 4.00
N ASP A 107 -8.81 -15.17 3.28
CA ASP A 107 -9.99 -14.45 3.81
C ASP A 107 -10.72 -15.17 4.94
N ASN A 108 -10.40 -16.43 5.20
CA ASN A 108 -10.91 -17.15 6.36
C ASN A 108 -10.11 -16.89 7.64
N LYS A 109 -8.91 -16.34 7.53
CA LYS A 109 -8.01 -16.10 8.66
C LYS A 109 -7.83 -14.61 8.97
N VAL A 110 -7.70 -13.79 7.93
CA VAL A 110 -7.53 -12.34 8.06
C VAL A 110 -8.51 -11.60 7.16
N LYS A 111 -8.64 -10.31 7.36
CA LYS A 111 -9.33 -9.40 6.47
C LYS A 111 -8.58 -8.09 6.35
N THR A 112 -8.73 -7.43 5.22
CA THR A 112 -8.25 -6.07 5.01
C THR A 112 -9.18 -5.07 5.69
N VAL A 113 -8.60 -4.00 6.23
CA VAL A 113 -9.31 -2.87 6.84
C VAL A 113 -9.31 -1.72 5.85
N THR A 114 -10.48 -1.15 5.55
CA THR A 114 -10.59 0.02 4.70
C THR A 114 -9.95 1.23 5.37
N ILE A 115 -9.01 1.89 4.69
CA ILE A 115 -8.35 3.09 5.19
C ILE A 115 -9.02 4.31 4.55
N TYR A 116 -9.24 5.35 5.35
CA TYR A 116 -9.71 6.65 4.86
C TYR A 116 -8.77 7.77 5.32
N GLY A 117 -8.71 8.84 4.50
CA GLY A 117 -7.83 9.99 4.70
C GLY A 117 -6.64 10.03 3.74
N ASN A 118 -5.99 8.92 3.48
CA ASN A 118 -4.92 8.78 2.47
C ASN A 118 -4.84 7.32 2.01
N ASP A 119 -4.33 7.09 0.82
CA ASP A 119 -4.05 5.73 0.35
C ASP A 119 -2.60 5.33 0.71
N LEU A 120 -2.41 4.05 0.98
CA LEU A 120 -1.09 3.47 1.28
C LEU A 120 -0.47 2.89 0.00
N THR A 121 -0.47 3.65 -1.09
CA THR A 121 0.13 3.23 -2.36
C THR A 121 1.57 3.70 -2.49
N ARG A 122 2.39 2.88 -3.14
CA ARG A 122 3.75 3.21 -3.54
C ARG A 122 4.05 2.69 -4.93
N SER A 123 5.04 3.29 -5.58
CA SER A 123 5.52 2.81 -6.87
C SER A 123 6.77 1.96 -6.71
N PHE A 124 6.87 0.92 -7.55
CA PHE A 124 8.11 0.18 -7.76
C PHE A 124 8.82 0.70 -8.98
N TYR A 125 10.12 0.90 -8.84
CA TYR A 125 10.99 1.43 -9.87
C TYR A 125 12.13 0.49 -10.18
N LEU A 126 12.48 0.41 -11.46
CA LEU A 126 13.82 0.04 -11.91
C LEU A 126 14.60 1.32 -12.18
N ALA A 127 15.89 1.33 -11.86
CA ALA A 127 16.74 2.48 -12.06
C ALA A 127 18.12 2.03 -12.56
N TYR A 128 18.64 2.72 -13.58
CA TYR A 128 19.90 2.36 -14.21
C TYR A 128 20.72 3.61 -14.56
N LYS A 129 22.03 3.44 -14.71
CA LYS A 129 22.96 4.52 -15.02
C LYS A 129 23.34 4.53 -16.49
N GLY A 130 23.22 5.69 -17.12
CA GLY A 130 23.61 5.86 -18.53
C GLY A 130 22.62 5.23 -19.50
N GLU A 131 23.13 4.54 -20.52
CA GLU A 131 22.34 3.87 -21.54
C GLU A 131 22.29 2.37 -21.28
N LEU A 132 21.13 1.76 -21.52
CA LEU A 132 20.95 0.29 -21.44
C LEU A 132 21.64 -0.37 -22.64
N ASN A 133 22.22 -1.53 -22.41
CA ASN A 133 22.65 -2.40 -23.53
C ASN A 133 21.43 -3.11 -24.14
N ASP A 134 21.64 -3.82 -25.26
CA ASP A 134 20.55 -4.41 -26.04
C ASP A 134 19.67 -5.39 -25.22
N VAL A 135 20.24 -6.21 -24.33
CA VAL A 135 19.46 -7.17 -23.54
C VAL A 135 18.75 -6.49 -22.37
N GLU A 136 19.33 -5.46 -21.79
CA GLU A 136 18.71 -4.65 -20.73
C GLU A 136 17.53 -3.84 -21.28
N ASP A 137 17.70 -3.20 -22.45
CA ASP A 137 16.62 -2.48 -23.11
C ASP A 137 15.47 -3.40 -23.50
N ASP A 138 15.77 -4.57 -24.07
CA ASP A 138 14.77 -5.58 -24.42
C ASP A 138 13.97 -6.02 -23.19
N PHE A 139 14.63 -6.22 -22.04
CA PHE A 139 13.97 -6.57 -20.78
C PHE A 139 13.08 -5.44 -20.25
N VAL A 140 13.57 -4.19 -20.25
CA VAL A 140 12.79 -3.03 -19.78
C VAL A 140 11.58 -2.79 -20.70
N ARG A 141 11.72 -2.98 -22.01
CA ARG A 141 10.60 -2.93 -22.98
C ARG A 141 9.57 -4.04 -22.71
N TYR A 142 10.03 -5.26 -22.39
CA TYR A 142 9.14 -6.35 -21.99
C TYR A 142 8.32 -5.95 -20.75
N ILE A 143 8.96 -5.47 -19.68
CA ILE A 143 8.27 -5.05 -18.45
C ILE A 143 7.24 -3.96 -18.74
N SER A 144 7.59 -2.96 -19.57
CA SER A 144 6.72 -1.83 -19.90
C SER A 144 5.56 -2.17 -20.84
N THR A 145 5.53 -3.40 -21.39
CA THR A 145 4.53 -3.86 -22.34
C THR A 145 3.83 -5.16 -21.88
N GLN A 146 4.25 -6.31 -22.37
CA GLN A 146 3.64 -7.60 -22.04
C GLN A 146 3.80 -7.96 -20.55
N GLY A 147 4.90 -7.57 -19.93
CA GLY A 147 5.14 -7.78 -18.51
C GLY A 147 4.09 -7.13 -17.60
N GLN A 148 3.35 -6.14 -18.11
CA GLN A 148 2.24 -5.54 -17.35
C GLN A 148 1.05 -6.50 -17.15
N GLU A 149 0.96 -7.60 -17.90
CA GLU A 149 0.02 -8.70 -17.61
C GLU A 149 0.40 -9.38 -16.29
N VAL A 150 1.67 -9.70 -16.11
CA VAL A 150 2.22 -10.28 -14.88
C VAL A 150 2.02 -9.31 -13.70
N VAL A 151 2.32 -8.01 -13.90
CA VAL A 151 2.08 -6.99 -12.87
C VAL A 151 0.62 -7.00 -12.42
N SER A 152 -0.33 -7.08 -13.35
CA SER A 152 -1.77 -7.00 -13.07
C SER A 152 -2.32 -8.17 -12.24
N GLU A 153 -1.56 -9.25 -12.04
CA GLU A 153 -2.00 -10.40 -11.25
C GLU A 153 -2.06 -10.08 -9.75
N LYS A 154 -1.15 -9.24 -9.25
CA LYS A 154 -1.02 -8.94 -7.81
C LYS A 154 -0.83 -7.45 -7.50
N TYR A 155 -0.53 -6.63 -8.49
CA TYR A 155 -0.21 -5.22 -8.34
C TYR A 155 -1.03 -4.37 -9.32
N THR A 156 -0.99 -3.06 -9.15
CA THR A 156 -1.59 -2.15 -10.12
C THR A 156 -0.61 -1.86 -11.25
N ALA A 157 -0.99 -2.24 -12.46
CA ALA A 157 -0.21 -1.96 -13.67
C ALA A 157 -0.10 -0.44 -13.92
N VAL A 158 1.07 0.01 -14.37
CA VAL A 158 1.36 1.41 -14.68
C VAL A 158 1.17 1.74 -16.15
N ALA A 159 0.99 0.71 -16.98
CA ALA A 159 0.69 0.83 -18.39
C ALA A 159 -0.31 -0.25 -18.81
N LYS A 160 -1.03 0.00 -19.90
CA LYS A 160 -1.88 -1.02 -20.49
C LYS A 160 -1.01 -2.14 -21.08
N PRO A 161 -1.28 -3.41 -20.75
CA PRO A 161 -0.58 -4.53 -21.36
C PRO A 161 -0.63 -4.48 -22.88
N GLY A 162 0.50 -4.77 -23.50
CA GLY A 162 0.68 -4.76 -24.95
C GLY A 162 1.47 -5.99 -25.43
N SER A 163 1.47 -6.20 -26.76
CA SER A 163 2.30 -7.26 -27.34
C SER A 163 3.78 -6.87 -27.30
N PHE A 164 4.63 -7.85 -27.00
CA PHE A 164 6.07 -7.71 -26.99
C PHE A 164 6.71 -8.66 -28.00
N LEU A 165 7.68 -8.17 -28.71
CA LEU A 165 8.54 -8.96 -29.58
C LEU A 165 9.99 -8.75 -29.15
N SER A 166 10.60 -9.79 -28.60
CA SER A 166 11.99 -9.75 -28.16
C SER A 166 12.94 -9.74 -29.35
N ASP A 167 13.99 -8.92 -29.27
CA ASP A 167 15.10 -8.90 -30.22
C ASP A 167 16.05 -10.10 -30.02
N LYS A 168 15.83 -10.92 -28.98
CA LYS A 168 16.66 -12.07 -28.62
C LYS A 168 18.12 -11.71 -28.35
N ALA A 169 18.37 -10.47 -27.91
CA ALA A 169 19.69 -10.05 -27.48
C ALA A 169 20.19 -10.92 -26.34
N GLY A 170 21.45 -11.35 -26.42
CA GLY A 170 22.07 -12.20 -25.40
C GLY A 170 22.88 -11.39 -24.41
N GLY A 171 22.93 -11.84 -23.18
CA GLY A 171 23.74 -11.21 -22.14
C GLY A 171 23.30 -11.56 -20.72
N GLU A 172 24.04 -11.05 -19.76
CA GLU A 172 23.70 -11.16 -18.34
C GLU A 172 23.20 -9.81 -17.84
N ILE A 173 22.17 -9.83 -16.98
CA ILE A 173 21.64 -8.65 -16.28
C ILE A 173 21.68 -8.94 -14.78
N LYS A 174 22.35 -8.10 -14.02
CA LYS A 174 22.38 -8.15 -12.56
C LYS A 174 21.46 -7.06 -12.00
N ILE A 175 20.41 -7.49 -11.32
CA ILE A 175 19.44 -6.60 -10.70
C ILE A 175 19.56 -6.73 -9.19
N GLY A 176 19.59 -5.61 -8.47
CA GLY A 176 19.63 -5.62 -7.01
C GLY A 176 18.77 -4.55 -6.37
N GLY A 177 18.27 -4.82 -5.16
CA GLY A 177 17.55 -3.80 -4.39
C GLY A 177 16.33 -4.32 -3.63
N SER A 178 15.33 -3.49 -3.55
CA SER A 178 14.13 -3.60 -2.72
C SER A 178 13.59 -5.01 -2.49
N THR A 179 13.55 -5.43 -1.22
CA THR A 179 12.89 -6.68 -0.77
C THR A 179 11.44 -6.77 -1.26
N SER A 180 10.70 -5.66 -1.19
CA SER A 180 9.28 -5.63 -1.58
C SER A 180 9.06 -5.75 -3.09
N ALA A 181 9.99 -5.26 -3.92
CA ALA A 181 9.90 -5.38 -5.38
C ALA A 181 10.46 -6.71 -5.90
N THR A 182 11.28 -7.39 -5.10
CA THR A 182 11.98 -8.63 -5.47
C THR A 182 11.05 -9.73 -5.99
N PRO A 183 9.90 -10.06 -5.36
CA PRO A 183 9.00 -11.10 -5.87
C PRO A 183 8.51 -10.81 -7.29
N LEU A 184 8.06 -9.58 -7.54
CA LEU A 184 7.61 -9.16 -8.86
C LEU A 184 8.73 -9.19 -9.90
N VAL A 185 9.90 -8.63 -9.56
CA VAL A 185 11.02 -8.54 -10.51
C VAL A 185 11.58 -9.93 -10.84
N LYS A 186 11.60 -10.87 -9.90
CA LYS A 186 11.94 -12.28 -10.16
C LYS A 186 10.96 -12.92 -11.12
N GLU A 187 9.65 -12.76 -10.90
CA GLU A 187 8.62 -13.33 -11.77
C GLU A 187 8.70 -12.75 -13.19
N LEU A 188 8.88 -11.41 -13.32
CA LEU A 188 9.10 -10.75 -14.60
C LEU A 188 10.37 -11.26 -15.33
N ALA A 189 11.47 -11.45 -14.58
CA ALA A 189 12.72 -11.97 -15.12
C ALA A 189 12.57 -13.41 -15.62
N ASP A 190 11.91 -14.27 -14.85
CA ASP A 190 11.68 -15.66 -15.21
C ASP A 190 10.82 -15.75 -16.49
N LYS A 191 9.72 -15.01 -16.58
CA LYS A 191 8.87 -14.92 -17.76
C LYS A 191 9.61 -14.36 -18.99
N TYR A 192 10.46 -13.36 -18.79
CA TYR A 192 11.27 -12.84 -19.88
C TYR A 192 12.29 -13.86 -20.39
N MET A 193 12.97 -14.60 -19.49
CA MET A 193 13.92 -15.65 -19.88
C MET A 193 13.24 -16.83 -20.61
N GLU A 194 11.96 -17.12 -20.35
CA GLU A 194 11.16 -18.04 -21.16
C GLU A 194 11.00 -17.51 -22.60
N ILE A 195 10.78 -16.21 -22.77
CA ILE A 195 10.68 -15.54 -24.07
C ILE A 195 12.05 -15.43 -24.73
N ASN A 196 13.07 -14.99 -24.00
CA ASN A 196 14.43 -14.80 -24.48
C ASN A 196 15.45 -15.71 -23.77
N PRO A 197 15.65 -16.96 -24.20
CA PRO A 197 16.58 -17.88 -23.55
C PRO A 197 18.05 -17.52 -23.72
N ASN A 198 18.40 -16.49 -24.49
CA ASN A 198 19.77 -15.97 -24.61
C ASN A 198 20.13 -14.98 -23.48
N ALA A 199 19.13 -14.53 -22.73
CA ALA A 199 19.32 -13.65 -21.56
C ALA A 199 19.51 -14.49 -20.29
N LYS A 200 20.35 -13.99 -19.38
CA LYS A 200 20.50 -14.52 -18.02
C LYS A 200 20.31 -13.38 -17.04
N ILE A 201 19.27 -13.42 -16.23
CA ILE A 201 18.96 -12.39 -15.25
C ILE A 201 19.16 -12.95 -13.85
N THR A 202 19.88 -12.20 -13.02
CA THR A 202 20.07 -12.52 -11.60
C THR A 202 19.48 -11.39 -10.77
N VAL A 203 18.56 -11.72 -9.87
CA VAL A 203 17.91 -10.76 -8.97
C VAL A 203 18.39 -11.00 -7.54
N THR A 204 19.06 -9.99 -6.99
CA THR A 204 19.60 -9.99 -5.62
C THR A 204 18.75 -9.12 -4.73
N GLU A 205 18.23 -9.72 -3.68
CA GLU A 205 17.45 -9.00 -2.68
C GLU A 205 18.37 -8.25 -1.71
N THR A 206 18.10 -6.94 -1.55
CA THR A 206 18.69 -6.05 -0.56
C THR A 206 17.64 -5.02 -0.12
N ASP A 207 18.02 -3.82 0.27
CA ASP A 207 17.09 -2.68 0.39
C ASP A 207 17.16 -1.75 -0.83
N SER A 208 16.21 -0.81 -0.94
CA SER A 208 16.16 0.15 -2.05
C SER A 208 17.41 1.04 -2.13
N GLY A 209 17.98 1.43 -0.99
CA GLY A 209 19.19 2.27 -0.95
C GLY A 209 20.41 1.55 -1.49
N ASN A 210 20.63 0.31 -1.05
CA ASN A 210 21.73 -0.53 -1.54
C ASN A 210 21.57 -0.87 -3.02
N GLY A 211 20.34 -1.14 -3.49
CA GLY A 211 20.07 -1.36 -4.90
C GLY A 211 20.41 -0.17 -5.77
N LEU A 212 19.95 1.03 -5.39
CA LEU A 212 20.23 2.27 -6.12
C LEU A 212 21.71 2.65 -6.07
N THR A 213 22.38 2.48 -4.91
CA THR A 213 23.82 2.69 -4.78
C THR A 213 24.59 1.74 -5.68
N GLY A 214 24.22 0.45 -5.70
CA GLY A 214 24.84 -0.54 -6.56
C GLY A 214 24.69 -0.21 -8.06
N ALA A 215 23.54 0.33 -8.48
CA ALA A 215 23.35 0.80 -9.86
C ALA A 215 24.22 2.05 -10.18
N MET A 216 24.35 2.99 -9.23
CA MET A 216 25.25 4.15 -9.40
C MET A 216 26.73 3.76 -9.52
N GLU A 217 27.14 2.73 -8.77
CA GLU A 217 28.53 2.23 -8.72
C GLU A 217 28.84 1.17 -9.79
N GLY A 218 27.81 0.60 -10.45
CA GLY A 218 27.96 -0.44 -11.47
C GLY A 218 28.14 -1.85 -10.89
N THR A 219 27.79 -2.07 -9.62
CA THR A 219 27.68 -3.40 -9.00
C THR A 219 26.47 -4.17 -9.53
N TYR A 220 25.36 -3.44 -9.74
CA TYR A 220 24.18 -3.88 -10.45
C TYR A 220 24.02 -3.10 -11.76
N ASP A 221 23.57 -3.75 -12.79
CA ASP A 221 23.22 -3.12 -14.05
C ASP A 221 21.93 -2.32 -13.87
N ILE A 222 21.00 -2.85 -13.07
CA ILE A 222 19.72 -2.22 -12.73
C ILE A 222 19.49 -2.31 -11.21
N GLY A 223 19.20 -1.19 -10.59
CA GLY A 223 18.70 -1.11 -9.21
C GLY A 223 17.19 -1.20 -9.15
N MET A 224 16.61 -1.80 -8.12
CA MET A 224 15.17 -1.78 -7.87
C MET A 224 14.83 -1.07 -6.57
N SER A 225 13.79 -0.24 -6.61
CA SER A 225 13.35 0.58 -5.49
C SER A 225 11.83 0.49 -5.30
N SER A 226 11.39 0.49 -4.05
CA SER A 226 9.99 0.61 -3.63
C SER A 226 9.69 1.97 -2.98
N ARG A 227 10.53 2.96 -3.20
CA ARG A 227 10.35 4.36 -2.81
C ARG A 227 10.77 5.27 -3.95
N GLU A 228 10.34 6.52 -3.88
CA GLU A 228 10.86 7.55 -4.75
C GLU A 228 12.39 7.69 -4.62
N LEU A 229 13.03 7.97 -5.74
CA LEU A 229 14.46 8.25 -5.78
C LEU A 229 14.71 9.64 -5.16
N LYS A 230 15.74 9.74 -4.32
CA LYS A 230 16.22 11.02 -3.77
C LYS A 230 16.77 11.91 -4.89
N SER A 231 16.89 13.21 -4.64
CA SER A 231 17.34 14.18 -5.65
C SER A 231 18.65 13.76 -6.31
N TYR A 232 19.67 13.38 -5.50
CA TYR A 232 20.97 12.96 -6.02
C TYR A 232 20.94 11.64 -6.81
N GLU A 233 20.01 10.73 -6.44
CA GLU A 233 19.78 9.47 -7.16
C GLU A 233 19.15 9.75 -8.53
N ASN A 234 18.15 10.66 -8.60
CA ASN A 234 17.53 11.10 -9.85
C ASN A 234 18.47 11.87 -10.79
N GLU A 235 19.53 12.49 -10.26
CA GLU A 235 20.56 13.15 -11.07
C GLU A 235 21.49 12.15 -11.79
N LEU A 236 21.66 10.97 -11.22
CA LEU A 236 22.62 9.95 -11.68
C LEU A 236 21.97 8.77 -12.39
N LEU A 237 20.70 8.51 -12.11
CA LEU A 237 19.98 7.34 -12.59
C LEU A 237 18.75 7.74 -13.41
N THR A 238 18.49 6.97 -14.46
CA THR A 238 17.21 6.97 -15.16
C THR A 238 16.29 5.97 -14.48
N LYS A 239 15.07 6.39 -14.08
CA LYS A 239 14.10 5.50 -13.45
C LYS A 239 12.95 5.15 -14.38
N VAL A 240 12.46 3.92 -14.25
CA VAL A 240 11.25 3.41 -14.92
C VAL A 240 10.31 2.90 -13.85
N GLU A 241 9.10 3.45 -13.77
CA GLU A 241 8.04 2.92 -12.93
C GLU A 241 7.51 1.62 -13.55
N ILE A 242 7.46 0.54 -12.78
CA ILE A 242 7.08 -0.78 -13.28
C ILE A 242 5.76 -1.30 -12.72
N ALA A 243 5.39 -0.86 -11.51
CA ALA A 243 4.15 -1.26 -10.83
C ALA A 243 3.80 -0.25 -9.75
N LYS A 244 2.54 -0.27 -9.29
CA LYS A 244 2.15 0.31 -8.01
C LYS A 244 1.71 -0.81 -7.07
N ASP A 245 2.25 -0.76 -5.86
CA ASP A 245 1.93 -1.66 -4.77
C ASP A 245 1.01 -0.92 -3.78
N GLU A 246 -0.02 -1.58 -3.32
CA GLU A 246 -0.87 -1.11 -2.26
C GLU A 246 -0.48 -1.80 -0.94
N VAL A 247 -0.29 -1.02 0.11
CA VAL A 247 -0.05 -1.57 1.44
C VAL A 247 -1.39 -1.80 2.10
N HIS A 248 -1.73 -3.05 2.32
CA HIS A 248 -2.96 -3.48 2.97
C HIS A 248 -2.78 -3.50 4.49
N VAL A 249 -3.63 -2.80 5.21
CA VAL A 249 -3.77 -3.01 6.67
C VAL A 249 -4.68 -4.21 6.89
N ILE A 250 -4.18 -5.17 7.66
CA ILE A 250 -4.88 -6.43 7.93
C ILE A 250 -5.10 -6.62 9.43
N VAL A 251 -6.21 -7.27 9.74
CA VAL A 251 -6.54 -7.75 11.09
C VAL A 251 -7.01 -9.19 11.00
N ASN A 252 -7.02 -9.89 12.13
CA ASN A 252 -7.62 -11.21 12.21
C ASN A 252 -9.09 -11.17 11.79
N LYS A 253 -9.60 -12.25 11.19
CA LYS A 253 -10.99 -12.36 10.72
C LYS A 253 -12.02 -12.11 11.82
N GLU A 254 -11.71 -12.47 13.06
CA GLU A 254 -12.59 -12.27 14.21
C GLU A 254 -12.59 -10.86 14.78
N ASN A 255 -11.65 -10.00 14.35
CA ASN A 255 -11.63 -8.61 14.76
C ASN A 255 -12.80 -7.87 14.09
N PRO A 256 -13.65 -7.13 14.83
CA PRO A 256 -14.85 -6.52 14.25
C PRO A 256 -14.56 -5.23 13.44
N ILE A 257 -13.33 -4.69 13.48
CA ILE A 257 -13.02 -3.45 12.75
C ILE A 257 -13.11 -3.65 11.24
N GLU A 258 -13.77 -2.73 10.54
CA GLU A 258 -13.91 -2.76 9.07
C GLU A 258 -13.20 -1.57 8.41
N ARG A 259 -13.00 -0.49 9.16
CA ARG A 259 -12.43 0.75 8.64
C ARG A 259 -11.68 1.52 9.73
N ILE A 260 -10.63 2.23 9.31
CA ILE A 260 -9.77 2.99 10.21
C ILE A 260 -9.21 4.22 9.48
N SER A 261 -8.98 5.32 10.20
CA SER A 261 -8.33 6.48 9.59
C SER A 261 -6.81 6.33 9.58
N ILE A 262 -6.17 7.08 8.68
CA ILE A 262 -4.71 7.14 8.60
C ILE A 262 -4.10 7.68 9.89
N GLU A 263 -4.77 8.65 10.55
CA GLU A 263 -4.36 9.23 11.83
C GLU A 263 -4.46 8.20 12.96
N GLN A 264 -5.56 7.44 13.02
CA GLN A 264 -5.73 6.36 14.00
C GLN A 264 -4.65 5.28 13.86
N LEU A 265 -4.27 4.94 12.61
CA LEU A 265 -3.14 4.04 12.37
C LEU A 265 -1.84 4.63 12.93
N GLY A 266 -1.54 5.89 12.67
CA GLY A 266 -0.38 6.57 13.24
C GLY A 266 -0.41 6.56 14.77
N GLU A 267 -1.57 6.74 15.40
CA GLU A 267 -1.72 6.70 16.87
C GLU A 267 -1.51 5.28 17.44
N ILE A 268 -1.99 4.24 16.75
CA ILE A 268 -1.76 2.84 17.13
C ILE A 268 -0.27 2.51 17.04
N TYR A 269 0.34 2.79 15.90
CA TYR A 269 1.74 2.42 15.66
C TYR A 269 2.75 3.26 16.44
N THR A 270 2.36 4.42 16.96
CA THR A 270 3.16 5.20 17.92
C THR A 270 2.88 4.87 19.40
N GLY A 271 1.97 3.93 19.67
CA GLY A 271 1.59 3.53 21.04
C GLY A 271 0.73 4.53 21.79
N LYS A 272 0.15 5.53 21.12
CA LYS A 272 -0.83 6.45 21.70
C LYS A 272 -2.19 5.80 21.92
N LEU A 273 -2.57 4.88 21.01
CA LEU A 273 -3.71 3.99 21.14
C LEU A 273 -3.20 2.58 21.37
N THR A 274 -3.53 2.00 22.51
CA THR A 274 -3.02 0.70 22.93
C THR A 274 -4.11 -0.34 23.13
N GLU A 275 -5.37 0.07 23.10
CA GLU A 275 -6.52 -0.81 23.27
C GLU A 275 -7.56 -0.57 22.18
N TRP A 276 -8.15 -1.63 21.65
CA TRP A 276 -9.17 -1.55 20.62
C TRP A 276 -10.39 -0.72 21.03
N ALA A 277 -10.77 -0.79 22.30
CA ALA A 277 -11.88 -0.01 22.85
C ALA A 277 -11.72 1.51 22.71
N GLN A 278 -10.48 2.01 22.63
CA GLN A 278 -10.19 3.44 22.49
C GLN A 278 -10.55 4.02 21.12
N LEU A 279 -10.79 3.17 20.13
CA LEU A 279 -11.26 3.60 18.81
C LEU A 279 -12.75 3.96 18.81
N ASN A 280 -13.56 3.42 19.76
CA ASN A 280 -14.97 3.75 19.85
C ASN A 280 -15.18 5.21 20.23
N GLY A 281 -16.04 5.91 19.49
CA GLY A 281 -16.39 7.32 19.74
C GLY A 281 -15.36 8.34 19.25
N LYS A 282 -14.25 7.91 18.65
CA LYS A 282 -13.33 8.83 17.97
C LYS A 282 -13.95 9.34 16.67
N ALA A 283 -13.80 10.64 16.43
CA ALA A 283 -14.21 11.25 15.18
C ALA A 283 -13.39 10.67 14.03
N GLU A 284 -14.06 10.34 12.93
CA GLU A 284 -13.42 10.05 11.65
C GLU A 284 -13.10 11.40 11.00
N ASP A 285 -11.83 11.82 11.03
CA ASP A 285 -11.40 12.97 10.24
C ASP A 285 -11.48 12.61 8.75
N LYS A 286 -12.06 13.56 7.97
CA LYS A 286 -12.34 13.39 6.55
C LYS A 286 -11.15 13.74 5.69
#